data_ca8b2ee54a2161c76c4c182489bd4d02
#
_entry.id   ca8b2ee54a2161c76c4c182489bd4d02
#
_cell.length_a   1.000
_cell.length_b   1.000
_cell.length_c   1.000
_cell.angle_alpha   90.00
_cell.angle_beta   90.00
_cell.angle_gamma   90.00
#
_symmetry.space_group_name_H-M   'P 1'
#
loop_
_entity.id
_entity.type
_entity.pdbx_description
1 polymer ?
#
loop_
_entity_poly.entity_id
_entity_poly.type
_entity_poly.pdbx_seq_one_letter_code
_entity_poly.pdbx_strand_id
1 'polypeptide(L)'
;MTKRNCCIALGALVFGSLFFGKNAVAEVRLPAIIGEHLMLQQKTGAPIWGWATPGEKVTVEGSWGEEETAIADEDGKWMVALQTPSYGGPYGLSIEGKNRIELSDVMIGEVWLCAGQSNMGWRLGATFEGKEDGDSADDPGFRIFRAERSHNFEPQDDCVGEWKR
;
A
#
# COMPACT_ATOMS: atom_id res chain seq x y z
N MET A 1 -79.28 -13.77 -30.53
CA MET A 1 -78.53 -13.54 -29.23
C MET A 1 -77.09 -13.79 -29.45
N THR A 2 -76.29 -12.74 -29.67
CA THR A 2 -74.91 -12.82 -30.13
C THR A 2 -73.99 -12.36 -28.97
N LYS A 3 -73.19 -13.25 -28.42
CA LYS A 3 -72.20 -12.92 -27.37
C LYS A 3 -70.90 -12.42 -28.04
N ARG A 4 -70.54 -11.19 -27.74
CA ARG A 4 -69.31 -10.58 -28.18
C ARG A 4 -68.18 -10.89 -27.13
N ASN A 5 -67.17 -11.64 -27.56
CA ASN A 5 -65.99 -11.90 -26.76
C ASN A 5 -65.04 -10.70 -26.94
N CYS A 6 -64.74 -10.03 -25.83
CA CYS A 6 -63.69 -8.96 -25.76
C CYS A 6 -62.40 -9.58 -25.32
N CYS A 7 -61.42 -9.69 -26.23
CA CYS A 7 -60.03 -10.06 -25.90
C CYS A 7 -59.30 -8.84 -25.46
N ILE A 8 -58.90 -8.79 -24.17
CA ILE A 8 -58.01 -7.79 -23.63
C ILE A 8 -56.59 -8.34 -23.78
N ALA A 9 -55.80 -7.73 -24.66
CA ALA A 9 -54.38 -8.01 -24.79
C ALA A 9 -53.60 -7.25 -23.70
N LEU A 10 -53.00 -8.01 -22.78
CA LEU A 10 -52.16 -7.47 -21.71
C LEU A 10 -50.71 -7.33 -22.25
N GLY A 11 -50.34 -6.12 -22.60
CA GLY A 11 -48.96 -5.81 -23.03
C GLY A 11 -48.02 -5.75 -21.80
N ALA A 12 -47.10 -6.69 -21.69
CA ALA A 12 -46.03 -6.67 -20.69
C ALA A 12 -44.94 -5.70 -21.13
N LEU A 13 -44.87 -4.55 -20.47
CA LEU A 13 -43.73 -3.63 -20.59
C LEU A 13 -42.54 -4.20 -19.77
N VAL A 14 -41.55 -4.75 -20.48
CA VAL A 14 -40.25 -5.14 -19.87
C VAL A 14 -39.44 -3.88 -19.70
N PHE A 15 -39.39 -3.35 -18.48
CA PHE A 15 -38.44 -2.30 -18.10
C PHE A 15 -37.05 -2.92 -17.95
N GLY A 16 -36.25 -2.82 -19.01
CA GLY A 16 -34.81 -3.15 -18.95
C GLY A 16 -34.09 -2.14 -18.10
N SER A 17 -33.79 -2.50 -16.84
CA SER A 17 -32.91 -1.71 -15.99
C SER A 17 -31.50 -1.80 -16.53
N LEU A 18 -31.06 -0.77 -17.26
CA LEU A 18 -29.65 -0.54 -17.59
C LEU A 18 -28.93 -0.19 -16.30
N PHE A 19 -28.30 -1.20 -15.67
CA PHE A 19 -27.30 -0.96 -14.64
C PHE A 19 -26.07 -0.30 -15.30
N PHE A 20 -26.03 1.01 -15.32
CA PHE A 20 -24.77 1.73 -15.48
C PHE A 20 -23.95 1.48 -14.21
N GLY A 21 -23.14 0.42 -14.22
CA GLY A 21 -22.08 0.27 -13.25
C GLY A 21 -21.20 1.52 -13.34
N LYS A 22 -21.21 2.35 -12.30
CA LYS A 22 -20.16 3.35 -12.12
C LYS A 22 -18.87 2.55 -11.99
N ASN A 23 -18.07 2.50 -13.05
CA ASN A 23 -16.67 2.10 -12.94
C ASN A 23 -16.03 3.12 -12.01
N ALA A 24 -15.94 2.80 -10.73
CA ALA A 24 -15.05 3.53 -9.83
C ALA A 24 -13.65 3.34 -10.43
N VAL A 25 -13.09 4.40 -10.98
CA VAL A 25 -11.71 4.42 -11.44
C VAL A 25 -10.88 4.22 -10.16
N ALA A 26 -10.33 3.04 -10.00
CA ALA A 26 -9.43 2.79 -8.86
C ALA A 26 -8.16 3.60 -9.13
N GLU A 27 -7.81 4.48 -8.22
CA GLU A 27 -6.55 5.21 -8.20
C GLU A 27 -5.45 4.30 -7.65
N VAL A 28 -4.19 4.59 -7.99
CA VAL A 28 -3.03 3.91 -7.38
C VAL A 28 -3.11 4.08 -5.87
N ARG A 29 -3.02 2.97 -5.15
CA ARG A 29 -3.01 2.88 -3.69
C ARG A 29 -1.82 2.06 -3.22
N LEU A 30 -1.20 2.48 -2.14
CA LEU A 30 -0.05 1.81 -1.53
C LEU A 30 -0.48 1.12 -0.22
N PRO A 31 0.21 0.03 0.18
CA PRO A 31 0.06 -0.53 1.51
C PRO A 31 0.66 0.40 2.58
N ALA A 32 0.22 0.27 3.81
CA ALA A 32 0.67 1.14 4.90
C ALA A 32 2.18 1.14 5.11
N ILE A 33 2.87 0.04 4.78
CA ILE A 33 4.34 -0.05 4.91
C ILE A 33 5.08 0.80 3.87
N ILE A 34 4.43 1.18 2.76
CA ILE A 34 5.00 2.07 1.75
C ILE A 34 4.38 3.45 1.92
N GLY A 35 4.97 4.27 2.76
CA GLY A 35 4.46 5.58 3.16
C GLY A 35 5.57 6.56 3.55
N GLU A 36 5.20 7.72 4.06
CA GLU A 36 6.15 8.70 4.55
C GLU A 36 7.07 8.11 5.63
N HIS A 37 8.32 8.56 5.66
CA HIS A 37 9.38 8.05 6.54
C HIS A 37 9.82 6.61 6.27
N LEU A 38 9.46 6.04 5.11
CA LEU A 38 9.84 4.70 4.68
C LEU A 38 11.36 4.49 4.75
N MET A 39 11.76 3.30 5.21
CA MET A 39 13.12 2.79 5.08
C MET A 39 13.16 1.66 4.07
N LEU A 40 13.98 1.76 3.03
CA LEU A 40 14.26 0.70 2.06
C LEU A 40 15.60 0.02 2.35
N GLN A 41 15.65 -1.30 2.13
CA GLN A 41 16.91 -2.05 2.21
C GLN A 41 17.88 -1.55 1.12
N GLN A 42 19.13 -1.31 1.50
CA GLN A 42 20.19 -0.86 0.59
C GLN A 42 20.70 -1.98 -0.34
N LYS A 43 21.25 -1.60 -1.50
CA LYS A 43 21.98 -2.45 -2.46
C LYS A 43 21.20 -3.69 -2.91
N THR A 44 19.90 -3.51 -3.15
CA THR A 44 18.99 -4.59 -3.57
C THR A 44 17.89 -4.04 -4.46
N GLY A 45 17.19 -4.93 -5.15
CA GLY A 45 15.89 -4.61 -5.74
C GLY A 45 14.83 -4.56 -4.64
N ALA A 46 14.57 -3.39 -4.08
CA ALA A 46 13.56 -3.22 -3.05
C ALA A 46 12.15 -3.36 -3.65
N PRO A 47 11.29 -4.24 -3.12
CA PRO A 47 9.94 -4.40 -3.63
C PRO A 47 9.09 -3.19 -3.27
N ILE A 48 8.49 -2.57 -4.30
CA ILE A 48 7.47 -1.53 -4.17
C ILE A 48 6.22 -2.07 -4.84
N TRP A 49 5.09 -2.08 -4.14
CA TRP A 49 3.85 -2.68 -4.62
C TRP A 49 2.61 -1.92 -4.17
N GLY A 50 1.50 -2.25 -4.78
CA GLY A 50 0.20 -1.68 -4.40
C GLY A 50 -0.91 -2.15 -5.31
N TRP A 51 -1.94 -1.34 -5.39
CA TRP A 51 -3.13 -1.60 -6.18
C TRP A 51 -3.40 -0.44 -7.13
N ALA A 52 -3.96 -0.76 -8.29
CA ALA A 52 -4.39 0.19 -9.32
C ALA A 52 -5.57 -0.40 -10.10
N THR A 53 -6.06 0.28 -11.12
CA THR A 53 -7.04 -0.33 -12.03
C THR A 53 -6.38 -1.48 -12.81
N PRO A 54 -7.04 -2.65 -12.97
CA PRO A 54 -6.52 -3.71 -13.83
C PRO A 54 -6.08 -3.19 -15.21
N GLY A 55 -4.88 -3.60 -15.63
CA GLY A 55 -4.26 -3.13 -16.89
C GLY A 55 -3.65 -1.73 -16.83
N GLU A 56 -3.71 -1.04 -15.70
CA GLU A 56 -3.08 0.28 -15.53
C GLU A 56 -1.56 0.16 -15.46
N LYS A 57 -0.88 1.01 -16.20
CA LYS A 57 0.56 1.17 -16.11
C LYS A 57 0.91 2.04 -14.91
N VAL A 58 1.76 1.53 -14.02
CA VAL A 58 2.29 2.25 -12.86
C VAL A 58 3.79 2.40 -13.02
N THR A 59 4.29 3.61 -12.89
CA THR A 59 5.72 3.94 -12.91
C THR A 59 6.15 4.34 -11.50
N VAL A 60 7.26 3.80 -11.04
CA VAL A 60 7.88 4.11 -9.75
C VAL A 60 9.26 4.69 -10.00
N GLU A 61 9.52 5.91 -9.51
CA GLU A 61 10.77 6.63 -9.68
C GLU A 61 11.35 7.04 -8.33
N GLY A 62 12.60 6.68 -8.10
CA GLY A 62 13.39 7.14 -6.96
C GLY A 62 14.28 8.32 -7.32
N SER A 63 14.33 9.35 -6.48
CA SER A 63 15.17 10.54 -6.72
C SER A 63 16.68 10.23 -6.77
N TRP A 64 17.08 9.00 -6.52
CA TRP A 64 18.45 8.49 -6.73
C TRP A 64 18.74 8.04 -8.17
N GLY A 65 17.77 8.19 -9.09
CA GLY A 65 17.92 7.98 -10.52
C GLY A 65 17.47 6.62 -11.05
N GLU A 66 16.75 5.84 -10.26
CA GLU A 66 16.17 4.57 -10.69
C GLU A 66 14.68 4.71 -10.99
N GLU A 67 14.25 4.06 -12.05
CA GLU A 67 12.85 4.04 -12.48
C GLU A 67 12.46 2.62 -12.91
N GLU A 68 11.30 2.16 -12.47
CA GLU A 68 10.72 0.89 -12.87
C GLU A 68 9.23 1.03 -13.19
N THR A 69 8.72 0.14 -14.03
CA THR A 69 7.33 0.17 -14.46
C THR A 69 6.70 -1.22 -14.36
N ALA A 70 5.46 -1.27 -13.86
CA ALA A 70 4.63 -2.47 -13.87
C ALA A 70 3.25 -2.18 -14.48
N ILE A 71 2.57 -3.26 -14.89
CA ILE A 71 1.15 -3.22 -15.27
C ILE A 71 0.38 -3.97 -14.19
N ALA A 72 -0.67 -3.34 -13.67
CA ALA A 72 -1.54 -3.97 -12.69
C ALA A 72 -2.25 -5.21 -13.31
N ASP A 73 -2.24 -6.31 -12.59
CA ASP A 73 -2.86 -7.56 -13.02
C ASP A 73 -4.41 -7.51 -13.00
N GLU A 74 -5.05 -8.66 -13.22
CA GLU A 74 -6.51 -8.78 -13.25
C GLU A 74 -7.15 -8.48 -11.89
N ASP A 75 -6.41 -8.68 -10.79
CA ASP A 75 -6.82 -8.33 -9.41
C ASP A 75 -6.47 -6.89 -9.04
N GLY A 76 -5.86 -6.15 -9.96
CA GLY A 76 -5.41 -4.77 -9.76
C GLY A 76 -4.12 -4.67 -8.96
N LYS A 77 -3.37 -5.75 -8.73
CA LYS A 77 -2.11 -5.75 -8.01
C LYS A 77 -0.95 -5.44 -8.97
N TRP A 78 0.01 -4.67 -8.49
CA TRP A 78 1.24 -4.39 -9.22
C TRP A 78 2.45 -4.44 -8.26
N MET A 79 3.61 -4.74 -8.79
CA MET A 79 4.88 -4.75 -8.05
C MET A 79 6.05 -4.46 -9.00
N VAL A 80 7.02 -3.71 -8.50
CA VAL A 80 8.33 -3.50 -9.11
C VAL A 80 9.43 -3.84 -8.11
N ALA A 81 10.66 -4.07 -8.61
CA ALA A 81 11.86 -4.24 -7.80
C ALA A 81 12.81 -3.07 -8.10
N LEU A 82 12.65 -1.97 -7.37
CA LEU A 82 13.43 -0.75 -7.58
C LEU A 82 14.82 -0.89 -6.99
N GLN A 83 15.88 -0.69 -7.81
CA GLN A 83 17.24 -0.81 -7.35
C GLN A 83 17.58 0.31 -6.37
N THR A 84 18.17 -0.05 -5.23
CA THR A 84 18.55 0.90 -4.20
C THR A 84 20.07 1.08 -4.13
N PRO A 85 20.57 2.31 -3.97
CA PRO A 85 21.99 2.57 -3.76
C PRO A 85 22.46 2.10 -2.37
N SER A 86 23.67 2.46 -1.97
CA SER A 86 24.13 2.36 -0.59
C SER A 86 23.34 3.31 0.31
N TYR A 87 23.41 3.09 1.63
CA TYR A 87 22.70 3.89 2.62
C TYR A 87 22.78 5.40 2.38
N GLY A 88 21.72 6.08 2.70
CA GLY A 88 21.60 7.53 2.55
C GLY A 88 20.16 8.02 2.58
N GLY A 89 19.97 9.27 2.23
CA GLY A 89 18.69 9.96 2.20
C GLY A 89 18.72 11.28 2.99
N PRO A 90 17.57 11.94 3.14
CA PRO A 90 16.27 11.54 2.61
C PRO A 90 16.18 11.65 1.09
N TYR A 91 15.49 10.71 0.50
CA TYR A 91 15.15 10.65 -0.93
C TYR A 91 13.67 10.88 -1.16
N GLY A 92 13.32 11.23 -2.39
CA GLY A 92 11.95 11.20 -2.87
C GLY A 92 11.64 9.87 -3.57
N LEU A 93 10.41 9.40 -3.44
CA LEU A 93 9.86 8.29 -4.20
C LEU A 93 8.54 8.72 -4.80
N SER A 94 8.40 8.63 -6.10
CA SER A 94 7.20 9.01 -6.84
C SER A 94 6.59 7.77 -7.46
N ILE A 95 5.28 7.63 -7.33
CA ILE A 95 4.49 6.55 -7.90
C ILE A 95 3.40 7.18 -8.77
N GLU A 96 3.46 6.95 -10.07
CA GLU A 96 2.58 7.55 -11.07
C GLU A 96 1.78 6.50 -11.83
N GLY A 97 0.47 6.66 -11.81
CA GLY A 97 -0.52 5.97 -12.62
C GLY A 97 -1.57 6.97 -13.07
N LYS A 98 -2.86 6.71 -12.84
CA LYS A 98 -3.92 7.71 -13.04
C LYS A 98 -3.88 8.86 -12.04
N ASN A 99 -3.35 8.63 -10.87
CA ASN A 99 -2.98 9.62 -9.86
C ASN A 99 -1.47 9.55 -9.61
N ARG A 100 -0.95 10.51 -8.86
CA ARG A 100 0.44 10.56 -8.44
C ARG A 100 0.53 10.60 -6.92
N ILE A 101 1.40 9.77 -6.36
CA ILE A 101 1.76 9.73 -4.94
C ILE A 101 3.23 10.11 -4.84
N GLU A 102 3.56 11.02 -3.94
CA GLU A 102 4.93 11.45 -3.67
C GLU A 102 5.25 11.24 -2.20
N LEU A 103 6.33 10.55 -1.91
CA LEU A 103 6.91 10.38 -0.59
C LEU A 103 8.23 11.14 -0.54
N SER A 104 8.43 12.00 0.44
CA SER A 104 9.54 12.96 0.45
C SER A 104 10.64 12.64 1.46
N ASP A 105 10.41 11.72 2.38
CA ASP A 105 11.36 11.35 3.45
C ASP A 105 11.61 9.83 3.45
N VAL A 106 12.14 9.34 2.33
CA VAL A 106 12.53 7.93 2.17
C VAL A 106 14.00 7.78 2.51
N MET A 107 14.31 6.90 3.44
CA MET A 107 15.69 6.54 3.78
C MET A 107 16.05 5.20 3.14
N ILE A 108 17.33 5.02 2.85
CA ILE A 108 17.89 3.76 2.37
C ILE A 108 18.97 3.32 3.37
N GLY A 109 18.86 2.08 3.86
CA GLY A 109 19.77 1.56 4.88
C GLY A 109 19.52 0.09 5.16
N GLU A 110 19.77 -0.34 6.39
CA GLU A 110 19.50 -1.71 6.82
C GLU A 110 18.07 -1.84 7.37
N VAL A 111 17.35 -2.81 6.89
CA VAL A 111 15.97 -3.11 7.34
C VAL A 111 15.96 -4.40 8.16
N TRP A 112 15.44 -4.32 9.37
CA TRP A 112 15.34 -5.45 10.30
C TRP A 112 13.88 -5.79 10.57
N LEU A 113 13.51 -7.07 10.41
CA LEU A 113 12.20 -7.57 10.83
C LEU A 113 12.30 -8.03 12.28
N CYS A 114 11.65 -7.29 13.18
CA CYS A 114 11.56 -7.62 14.60
C CYS A 114 10.21 -8.30 14.88
N ALA A 115 10.20 -9.62 15.00
CA ALA A 115 9.00 -10.42 15.26
C ALA A 115 9.22 -11.34 16.45
N GLY A 116 8.15 -11.69 17.16
CA GLY A 116 8.21 -12.57 18.32
C GLY A 116 6.92 -12.59 19.12
N GLN A 117 7.05 -12.86 20.41
CA GLN A 117 5.93 -12.95 21.36
C GLN A 117 5.86 -11.73 22.27
N SER A 118 5.39 -11.92 23.52
CA SER A 118 5.15 -10.83 24.47
C SER A 118 6.35 -9.94 24.74
N ASN A 119 7.59 -10.47 24.69
CA ASN A 119 8.81 -9.70 24.93
C ASN A 119 9.08 -8.66 23.83
N MET A 120 8.53 -8.83 22.63
CA MET A 120 8.60 -7.81 21.58
C MET A 120 7.80 -6.54 21.90
N GLY A 121 6.94 -6.60 22.90
CA GLY A 121 6.21 -5.43 23.40
C GLY A 121 6.90 -4.67 24.52
N TRP A 122 8.08 -5.10 24.97
CA TRP A 122 8.84 -4.40 26.01
C TRP A 122 9.45 -3.13 25.46
N ARG A 123 9.30 -2.06 26.22
CA ARG A 123 9.92 -0.78 25.91
C ARG A 123 11.34 -0.75 26.42
N LEU A 124 12.25 -0.09 25.71
CA LEU A 124 13.66 0.07 26.12
C LEU A 124 13.75 0.58 27.56
N GLY A 125 13.01 1.62 27.93
CA GLY A 125 13.04 2.18 29.27
C GLY A 125 12.55 1.25 30.41
N ALA A 126 12.05 0.05 30.08
CA ALA A 126 11.69 -0.99 31.06
C ALA A 126 12.78 -2.07 31.20
N THR A 127 13.90 -1.93 30.49
CA THR A 127 15.05 -2.83 30.58
C THR A 127 16.10 -2.26 31.54
N PHE A 128 17.10 -3.09 31.90
CA PHE A 128 18.24 -2.63 32.68
C PHE A 128 19.00 -1.54 31.91
N GLU A 129 19.26 -0.40 32.57
CA GLU A 129 19.88 0.81 31.98
C GLU A 129 19.14 1.41 30.77
N GLY A 130 18.02 0.81 30.34
CA GLY A 130 17.32 1.22 29.10
C GLY A 130 16.71 2.62 29.14
N LYS A 131 16.56 3.23 30.32
CA LYS A 131 16.13 4.63 30.40
C LYS A 131 17.25 5.56 29.96
N GLU A 132 18.48 5.33 30.37
CA GLU A 132 19.66 6.12 30.00
C GLU A 132 19.96 5.95 28.53
N ASP A 133 19.88 4.72 28.02
CA ASP A 133 20.02 4.42 26.59
C ASP A 133 18.95 5.12 25.77
N GLY A 134 17.69 5.10 26.22
CA GLY A 134 16.59 5.77 25.53
C GLY A 134 16.72 7.30 25.51
N ASP A 135 17.17 7.89 26.60
CA ASP A 135 17.37 9.35 26.70
C ASP A 135 18.55 9.83 25.81
N SER A 136 19.49 8.93 25.49
CA SER A 136 20.64 9.22 24.61
C SER A 136 20.41 8.82 23.14
N ALA A 137 19.37 8.06 22.85
CA ALA A 137 19.05 7.58 21.51
C ALA A 137 18.32 8.66 20.70
N ASP A 138 19.08 9.53 20.05
CA ASP A 138 18.57 10.53 19.10
C ASP A 138 19.28 10.34 17.75
N ASP A 139 18.80 9.38 16.97
CA ASP A 139 19.32 9.09 15.63
C ASP A 139 18.25 9.45 14.57
N PRO A 140 18.43 10.58 13.87
CA PRO A 140 17.48 11.00 12.82
C PRO A 140 17.44 10.06 11.62
N GLY A 141 18.40 9.16 11.48
CA GLY A 141 18.41 8.09 10.46
C GLY A 141 17.58 6.88 10.85
N PHE A 142 17.24 6.72 12.13
CA PHE A 142 16.48 5.57 12.61
C PHE A 142 15.00 5.70 12.28
N ARG A 143 14.40 4.62 11.79
CA ARG A 143 12.96 4.54 11.43
C ARG A 143 12.35 3.29 12.01
N ILE A 144 11.15 3.38 12.51
CA ILE A 144 10.39 2.23 13.02
C ILE A 144 9.03 2.17 12.31
N PHE A 145 8.76 1.08 11.59
CA PHE A 145 7.41 0.75 11.20
C PHE A 145 6.76 -0.07 12.29
N ARG A 146 5.67 0.42 12.82
CA ARG A 146 4.91 -0.29 13.84
C ARG A 146 3.58 -0.78 13.28
N ALA A 147 3.48 -2.08 13.02
CA ALA A 147 2.22 -2.71 12.70
C ALA A 147 1.32 -2.76 13.93
N GLU A 148 0.05 -2.40 13.78
CA GLU A 148 -0.96 -2.59 14.80
C GLU A 148 -1.32 -4.07 14.95
N ARG A 149 -1.75 -4.45 16.16
CA ARG A 149 -2.20 -5.82 16.40
C ARG A 149 -3.53 -6.05 15.71
N SER A 150 -3.59 -7.04 14.85
CA SER A 150 -4.82 -7.52 14.22
C SER A 150 -4.89 -9.04 14.32
N HIS A 151 -6.10 -9.58 14.27
CA HIS A 151 -6.34 -11.02 14.25
C HIS A 151 -7.15 -11.34 12.99
N ASN A 152 -6.51 -11.99 12.03
CA ASN A 152 -7.15 -12.46 10.81
C ASN A 152 -6.92 -13.97 10.69
N PHE A 153 -7.89 -14.68 10.16
CA PHE A 153 -7.78 -16.12 9.89
C PHE A 153 -7.09 -16.39 8.54
N GLU A 154 -7.11 -15.40 7.66
CA GLU A 154 -6.50 -15.48 6.33
C GLU A 154 -5.32 -14.48 6.24
N PRO A 155 -4.29 -14.80 5.43
CA PRO A 155 -3.23 -13.87 5.11
C PRO A 155 -3.79 -12.56 4.54
N GLN A 156 -3.18 -11.45 4.91
CA GLN A 156 -3.56 -10.11 4.45
C GLN A 156 -2.44 -9.53 3.58
N ASP A 157 -2.81 -8.80 2.53
CA ASP A 157 -1.86 -8.12 1.64
C ASP A 157 -1.45 -6.74 2.17
N ASP A 158 -2.08 -6.27 3.25
CA ASP A 158 -1.81 -4.99 3.90
C ASP A 158 -1.99 -5.11 5.42
N CYS A 159 -1.47 -4.16 6.15
CA CYS A 159 -1.63 -4.05 7.60
C CYS A 159 -1.97 -2.61 7.97
N VAL A 160 -2.47 -2.41 9.18
CA VAL A 160 -2.56 -1.06 9.76
C VAL A 160 -1.26 -0.77 10.47
N GLY A 161 -0.66 0.37 10.21
CA GLY A 161 0.61 0.76 10.79
C GLY A 161 1.14 2.06 10.20
N GLU A 162 2.21 2.55 10.79
CA GLU A 162 2.87 3.77 10.32
C GLU A 162 4.38 3.73 10.63
N TRP A 163 5.16 4.45 9.82
CA TRP A 163 6.56 4.73 10.10
C TRP A 163 6.67 5.89 11.09
N LYS A 164 7.67 5.79 11.98
CA LYS A 164 8.05 6.85 12.93
C LYS A 164 9.56 7.09 12.86
N ARG A 165 9.90 8.35 13.10
CA ARG A 165 11.29 8.79 13.35
C ARG A 165 11.59 8.68 14.82
#